data_5eead3db8e8bddcd181714bc4d5cbe35
#
_entry.id   5eead3db8e8bddcd181714bc4d5cbe35
#
_cell.length_a   1.000
_cell.length_b   1.000
_cell.length_c   1.000
_cell.angle_alpha   90.00
_cell.angle_beta   90.00
_cell.angle_gamma   90.00
#
_symmetry.space_group_name_H-M   'P 1'
#
loop_
_entity.id
_entity.type
_entity.pdbx_description
1 polymer ?
#
loop_
_entity_poly.entity_id
_entity_poly.type
_entity_poly.pdbx_seq_one_letter_code
_entity_poly.pdbx_strand_id
1 'polypeptide(L)'
;MKKLLFALFGLLVITSCSKEHEPLPTPQVSIEAPAGTDPTQPIALTLGGTLTLKAVSANTDEATYLWEVNNEQVGQAQEYTFTATELGNYIVNVTVFNAEGTGNTVGCEVTVYGPYHTGTFILNEGNFTSVPSSLIFIGDDGQVTESVYTKANPTRKLGITAQDMCFFGGKAYILTQNGKKAEGFDGYLTVTNAETMTYVTDYTNDEFSDLSAPTHLAVVSADKAYIRDGRAIYVAD
;
A
#
# COMPACT_ATOMS: atom_id res chain seq x y z
N MET A 1 64.55 -23.45 -77.14
CA MET A 1 63.40 -24.28 -76.68
C MET A 1 63.15 -23.93 -75.22
N LYS A 2 62.09 -23.10 -75.00
CA LYS A 2 61.67 -22.67 -73.67
C LYS A 2 60.56 -23.59 -73.19
N LYS A 3 60.75 -24.29 -72.12
CA LYS A 3 59.74 -25.13 -71.48
C LYS A 3 58.89 -24.23 -70.57
N LEU A 4 57.61 -24.18 -70.84
CA LEU A 4 56.60 -23.49 -70.05
C LEU A 4 56.09 -24.44 -68.98
N LEU A 5 56.29 -24.10 -67.74
CA LEU A 5 55.82 -24.84 -66.54
C LEU A 5 54.47 -24.24 -66.12
N PHE A 6 53.40 -25.01 -66.29
CA PHE A 6 52.08 -24.65 -65.80
C PHE A 6 51.98 -25.07 -64.35
N ALA A 7 51.94 -24.10 -63.43
CA ALA A 7 51.60 -24.33 -62.02
C ALA A 7 50.05 -24.31 -61.89
N LEU A 8 49.52 -25.47 -61.54
CA LEU A 8 48.09 -25.64 -61.25
C LEU A 8 47.86 -25.17 -59.81
N PHE A 9 47.25 -23.99 -59.68
CA PHE A 9 46.87 -23.46 -58.35
C PHE A 9 45.51 -24.11 -57.99
N GLY A 10 45.51 -25.11 -57.12
CA GLY A 10 44.31 -25.71 -56.56
C GLY A 10 43.62 -24.71 -55.57
N LEU A 11 42.47 -24.22 -55.96
CA LEU A 11 41.59 -23.39 -55.12
C LEU A 11 40.90 -24.29 -54.08
N LEU A 12 41.43 -24.32 -52.86
CA LEU A 12 40.75 -24.94 -51.71
C LEU A 12 39.56 -24.03 -51.35
N VAL A 13 38.38 -24.41 -51.74
CA VAL A 13 37.13 -23.83 -51.19
C VAL A 13 36.87 -24.44 -49.85
N ILE A 14 37.23 -23.71 -48.79
CA ILE A 14 36.81 -24.02 -47.41
C ILE A 14 35.33 -23.62 -47.33
N THR A 15 34.43 -24.55 -47.47
CA THR A 15 33.02 -24.38 -47.07
C THR A 15 32.98 -24.36 -45.58
N SER A 16 33.08 -23.15 -44.99
CA SER A 16 32.69 -22.92 -43.61
C SER A 16 31.19 -23.17 -43.52
N CYS A 17 30.79 -24.34 -43.03
CA CYS A 17 29.45 -24.53 -42.52
C CYS A 17 29.30 -23.70 -41.27
N SER A 18 28.91 -22.42 -41.39
CA SER A 18 28.24 -21.73 -40.32
C SER A 18 26.96 -22.51 -40.09
N LYS A 19 26.80 -23.18 -38.97
CA LYS A 19 25.49 -23.62 -38.51
C LYS A 19 24.66 -22.34 -38.48
N GLU A 20 23.66 -22.22 -39.35
CA GLU A 20 22.67 -21.16 -39.21
C GLU A 20 22.08 -21.33 -37.83
N HIS A 21 22.28 -20.31 -37.00
CA HIS A 21 21.68 -20.24 -35.65
C HIS A 21 20.18 -19.99 -35.90
N GLU A 22 19.35 -21.03 -35.72
CA GLU A 22 17.90 -20.82 -35.72
C GLU A 22 17.54 -19.86 -34.58
N PRO A 23 16.86 -18.75 -34.84
CA PRO A 23 16.49 -17.81 -33.79
C PRO A 23 15.58 -18.47 -32.76
N LEU A 24 15.86 -18.22 -31.49
CA LEU A 24 15.02 -18.71 -30.40
C LEU A 24 13.62 -18.08 -30.51
N PRO A 25 12.58 -18.82 -30.15
CA PRO A 25 11.23 -18.24 -30.13
C PRO A 25 11.15 -17.11 -29.13
N THR A 26 10.34 -16.09 -29.44
CA THR A 26 10.08 -14.98 -28.50
C THR A 26 9.56 -15.53 -27.19
N PRO A 27 10.21 -15.26 -26.05
CA PRO A 27 9.81 -15.78 -24.76
C PRO A 27 8.47 -15.15 -24.32
N GLN A 28 7.67 -15.93 -23.62
CA GLN A 28 6.41 -15.49 -23.06
C GLN A 28 6.42 -15.72 -21.55
N VAL A 29 5.84 -14.80 -20.78
CA VAL A 29 5.69 -14.93 -19.33
C VAL A 29 4.24 -14.77 -18.93
N SER A 30 3.85 -15.50 -17.90
CA SER A 30 2.64 -15.30 -17.09
C SER A 30 3.01 -15.18 -15.63
N ILE A 31 2.11 -14.59 -14.84
CA ILE A 31 2.26 -14.49 -13.37
C ILE A 31 1.44 -15.62 -12.74
N GLU A 32 2.09 -16.39 -11.87
CA GLU A 32 1.45 -17.32 -10.93
C GLU A 32 1.42 -16.65 -9.55
N ALA A 33 0.25 -16.61 -8.93
CA ALA A 33 0.02 -16.06 -7.61
C ALA A 33 -0.30 -17.20 -6.60
N PRO A 34 -0.28 -16.95 -5.28
CA PRO A 34 -0.64 -17.94 -4.28
C PRO A 34 -2.05 -18.53 -4.51
N ALA A 35 -2.26 -19.76 -4.06
CA ALA A 35 -3.53 -20.45 -4.23
C ALA A 35 -4.71 -19.60 -3.70
N GLY A 36 -5.74 -19.45 -4.53
CA GLY A 36 -6.92 -18.64 -4.25
C GLY A 36 -6.79 -17.15 -4.65
N THR A 37 -5.64 -16.74 -5.22
CA THR A 37 -5.43 -15.39 -5.73
C THR A 37 -5.40 -15.41 -7.26
N ASP A 38 -6.23 -14.59 -7.90
CA ASP A 38 -6.24 -14.39 -9.36
C ASP A 38 -5.44 -13.14 -9.71
N PRO A 39 -4.25 -13.27 -10.34
CA PRO A 39 -3.43 -12.11 -10.68
C PRO A 39 -4.01 -11.25 -11.83
N THR A 40 -5.08 -11.66 -12.47
CA THR A 40 -5.80 -10.87 -13.49
C THR A 40 -6.83 -9.91 -12.89
N GLN A 41 -7.08 -10.01 -11.59
CA GLN A 41 -7.95 -9.13 -10.83
C GLN A 41 -7.12 -8.32 -9.81
N PRO A 42 -7.60 -7.14 -9.38
CA PRO A 42 -6.94 -6.39 -8.31
C PRO A 42 -6.79 -7.23 -7.02
N ILE A 43 -5.57 -7.32 -6.53
CA ILE A 43 -5.23 -8.10 -5.32
C ILE A 43 -5.25 -7.17 -4.12
N ALA A 44 -6.11 -7.44 -3.15
CA ALA A 44 -6.15 -6.73 -1.88
C ALA A 44 -5.09 -7.27 -0.91
N LEU A 45 -4.29 -6.38 -0.32
CA LEU A 45 -3.27 -6.73 0.66
C LEU A 45 -3.35 -5.77 1.86
N THR A 46 -3.25 -6.30 3.05
CA THR A 46 -3.20 -5.45 4.25
C THR A 46 -1.78 -4.93 4.47
N LEU A 47 -1.65 -3.70 4.94
CA LEU A 47 -0.38 -3.08 5.32
C LEU A 47 0.45 -4.01 6.22
N GLY A 48 1.72 -4.21 5.89
CA GLY A 48 2.62 -5.18 6.52
C GLY A 48 2.52 -6.60 5.94
N GLY A 49 1.53 -6.88 5.08
CA GLY A 49 1.40 -8.17 4.40
C GLY A 49 2.40 -8.35 3.26
N THR A 50 2.51 -9.59 2.78
CA THR A 50 3.40 -9.94 1.65
C THR A 50 2.65 -10.75 0.60
N LEU A 51 3.05 -10.57 -0.66
CA LEU A 51 2.52 -11.30 -1.82
C LEU A 51 3.70 -11.84 -2.63
N THR A 52 3.88 -13.16 -2.66
CA THR A 52 4.89 -13.79 -3.50
C THR A 52 4.30 -14.15 -4.85
N LEU A 53 4.89 -13.62 -5.91
CA LEU A 53 4.53 -13.85 -7.30
C LEU A 53 5.64 -14.63 -7.99
N LYS A 54 5.27 -15.54 -8.90
CA LYS A 54 6.21 -16.34 -9.67
C LYS A 54 6.02 -16.09 -11.16
N ALA A 55 7.11 -15.83 -11.84
CA ALA A 55 7.14 -15.76 -13.29
C ALA A 55 7.21 -17.19 -13.88
N VAL A 56 6.27 -17.50 -14.75
CA VAL A 56 6.23 -18.78 -15.48
C VAL A 56 6.47 -18.48 -16.95
N SER A 57 7.67 -18.81 -17.42
CA SER A 57 8.04 -18.61 -18.83
C SER A 57 7.65 -19.79 -19.71
N ALA A 58 7.33 -19.48 -20.96
CA ALA A 58 7.14 -20.44 -22.03
C ALA A 58 8.07 -20.10 -23.19
N ASN A 59 8.37 -21.10 -24.00
CA ASN A 59 9.20 -21.01 -25.20
C ASN A 59 10.68 -20.68 -24.95
N THR A 60 11.19 -20.88 -23.72
CA THR A 60 12.61 -20.69 -23.41
C THR A 60 13.02 -21.49 -22.18
N ASP A 61 14.20 -22.11 -22.24
CA ASP A 61 14.80 -22.86 -21.14
C ASP A 61 15.76 -21.97 -20.31
N GLU A 62 16.18 -20.81 -20.86
CA GLU A 62 17.10 -19.86 -20.25
C GLU A 62 16.45 -18.47 -20.13
N ALA A 63 15.33 -18.42 -19.39
CA ALA A 63 14.64 -17.16 -19.13
C ALA A 63 15.36 -16.33 -18.07
N THR A 64 15.45 -15.03 -18.33
CA THR A 64 15.74 -14.02 -17.30
C THR A 64 14.56 -13.10 -17.15
N TYR A 65 14.42 -12.49 -15.97
CA TYR A 65 13.24 -11.70 -15.61
C TYR A 65 13.63 -10.32 -15.14
N LEU A 66 12.72 -9.37 -15.32
CA LEU A 66 12.79 -8.05 -14.72
C LEU A 66 11.45 -7.75 -14.05
N TRP A 67 11.46 -7.63 -12.73
CA TRP A 67 10.31 -7.20 -11.96
C TRP A 67 10.38 -5.70 -11.70
N GLU A 68 9.24 -5.04 -11.88
CA GLU A 68 9.07 -3.62 -11.62
C GLU A 68 7.82 -3.38 -10.77
N VAL A 69 7.90 -2.44 -9.85
CA VAL A 69 6.75 -1.92 -9.10
C VAL A 69 6.63 -0.44 -9.43
N ASN A 70 5.49 -0.03 -9.99
CA ASN A 70 5.25 1.36 -10.43
C ASN A 70 6.38 1.89 -11.34
N ASN A 71 6.92 1.04 -12.23
CA ASN A 71 8.04 1.30 -13.15
C ASN A 71 9.41 1.44 -12.47
N GLU A 72 9.55 1.08 -11.21
CA GLU A 72 10.84 0.98 -10.53
C GLU A 72 11.29 -0.47 -10.47
N GLN A 73 12.53 -0.75 -10.91
CA GLN A 73 13.09 -2.10 -10.89
C GLN A 73 13.27 -2.59 -9.45
N VAL A 74 12.73 -3.79 -9.15
CA VAL A 74 12.74 -4.38 -7.80
C VAL A 74 13.35 -5.76 -7.73
N GLY A 75 13.53 -6.46 -8.86
CA GLY A 75 14.11 -7.81 -8.85
C GLY A 75 14.35 -8.41 -10.23
N GLN A 76 15.09 -9.52 -10.26
CA GLN A 76 15.43 -10.28 -11.48
C GLN A 76 15.29 -11.80 -11.29
N ALA A 77 14.89 -12.25 -10.10
CA ALA A 77 14.67 -13.67 -9.84
C ALA A 77 13.35 -14.15 -10.47
N GLN A 78 13.19 -15.46 -10.60
CA GLN A 78 11.94 -16.04 -11.07
C GLN A 78 10.76 -15.74 -10.12
N GLU A 79 11.04 -15.59 -8.82
CA GLU A 79 10.05 -15.21 -7.82
C GLU A 79 10.35 -13.83 -7.28
N TYR A 80 9.30 -13.06 -7.06
CA TYR A 80 9.35 -11.75 -6.42
C TYR A 80 8.32 -11.68 -5.29
N THR A 81 8.74 -11.18 -4.13
CA THR A 81 7.85 -10.94 -3.00
C THR A 81 7.62 -9.45 -2.82
N PHE A 82 6.41 -9.01 -3.14
CA PHE A 82 5.92 -7.67 -2.83
C PHE A 82 5.65 -7.59 -1.33
N THR A 83 6.13 -6.52 -0.68
CA THR A 83 5.87 -6.23 0.73
C THR A 83 5.09 -4.92 0.82
N ALA A 84 3.94 -4.96 1.46
CA ALA A 84 3.04 -3.82 1.63
C ALA A 84 3.57 -2.88 2.74
N THR A 85 4.41 -1.93 2.40
CA THR A 85 5.03 -0.98 3.36
C THR A 85 4.25 0.31 3.52
N GLU A 86 3.43 0.69 2.53
CA GLU A 86 2.63 1.90 2.51
C GLU A 86 1.27 1.63 1.89
N LEU A 87 0.25 2.42 2.28
CA LEU A 87 -1.09 2.36 1.70
C LEU A 87 -1.06 2.85 0.24
N GLY A 88 -1.88 2.27 -0.62
CA GLY A 88 -2.03 2.75 -1.99
C GLY A 88 -2.17 1.65 -3.03
N ASN A 89 -2.13 2.08 -4.30
CA ASN A 89 -2.25 1.20 -5.45
C ASN A 89 -0.88 1.01 -6.11
N TYR A 90 -0.58 -0.22 -6.44
CA TYR A 90 0.67 -0.63 -7.04
C TYR A 90 0.41 -1.46 -8.28
N ILE A 91 1.25 -1.28 -9.30
CA ILE A 91 1.30 -2.13 -10.48
C ILE A 91 2.60 -2.92 -10.40
N VAL A 92 2.49 -4.24 -10.30
CA VAL A 92 3.64 -5.15 -10.27
C VAL A 92 3.74 -5.81 -11.63
N ASN A 93 4.80 -5.51 -12.38
CA ASN A 93 5.05 -6.02 -13.71
C ASN A 93 6.22 -7.01 -13.71
N VAL A 94 6.18 -7.98 -14.61
CA VAL A 94 7.33 -8.80 -14.96
C VAL A 94 7.51 -8.86 -16.47
N THR A 95 8.75 -8.62 -16.91
CA THR A 95 9.19 -8.79 -18.31
C THR A 95 10.13 -9.98 -18.38
N VAL A 96 9.95 -10.82 -19.41
CA VAL A 96 10.84 -11.96 -19.67
C VAL A 96 11.80 -11.63 -20.81
N PHE A 97 13.00 -12.20 -20.70
CA PHE A 97 14.06 -12.12 -21.74
C PHE A 97 14.65 -13.51 -22.00
N ASN A 98 15.15 -13.71 -23.20
CA ASN A 98 16.07 -14.79 -23.53
C ASN A 98 17.34 -14.22 -24.18
N ALA A 99 18.24 -15.08 -24.64
CA ALA A 99 19.53 -14.67 -25.24
C ALA A 99 19.38 -13.79 -26.49
N GLU A 100 18.22 -13.81 -27.16
CA GLU A 100 17.97 -13.05 -28.41
C GLU A 100 17.13 -11.81 -28.21
N GLY A 101 16.53 -11.60 -27.03
CA GLY A 101 15.79 -10.37 -26.79
C GLY A 101 14.71 -10.44 -25.73
N THR A 102 13.87 -9.42 -25.81
CA THR A 102 12.77 -9.17 -24.86
C THR A 102 11.51 -9.90 -25.33
N GLY A 103 10.85 -10.58 -24.40
CA GLY A 103 9.52 -11.14 -24.60
C GLY A 103 8.40 -10.17 -24.21
N ASN A 104 7.27 -10.72 -23.72
CA ASN A 104 6.16 -9.91 -23.25
C ASN A 104 6.40 -9.39 -21.81
N THR A 105 5.64 -8.39 -21.45
CA THR A 105 5.46 -7.92 -20.07
C THR A 105 4.02 -8.22 -19.65
N VAL A 106 3.86 -8.74 -18.44
CA VAL A 106 2.56 -8.93 -17.79
C VAL A 106 2.59 -8.31 -16.40
N GLY A 107 1.43 -7.88 -15.91
CA GLY A 107 1.34 -7.23 -14.61
C GLY A 107 0.10 -7.63 -13.84
N CYS A 108 0.10 -7.34 -12.55
CA CYS A 108 -1.07 -7.40 -11.69
C CYS A 108 -1.17 -6.11 -10.87
N GLU A 109 -2.40 -5.78 -10.50
CA GLU A 109 -2.70 -4.65 -9.63
C GLU A 109 -2.74 -5.12 -8.18
N VAL A 110 -2.08 -4.39 -7.28
CA VAL A 110 -2.11 -4.64 -5.84
C VAL A 110 -2.59 -3.37 -5.13
N THR A 111 -3.65 -3.49 -4.35
CA THR A 111 -4.13 -2.39 -3.50
C THR A 111 -3.82 -2.72 -2.04
N VAL A 112 -3.05 -1.85 -1.39
CA VAL A 112 -2.69 -1.98 0.02
C VAL A 112 -3.62 -1.13 0.86
N TYR A 113 -4.35 -1.79 1.74
CA TYR A 113 -5.27 -1.19 2.71
C TYR A 113 -4.69 -1.21 4.12
N GLY A 114 -5.17 -0.31 4.97
CA GLY A 114 -4.85 -0.34 6.40
C GLY A 114 -5.61 -1.46 7.14
N PRO A 115 -5.18 -1.79 8.35
CA PRO A 115 -5.79 -2.87 9.14
C PRO A 115 -7.24 -2.56 9.57
N TYR A 116 -7.68 -1.32 9.43
CA TYR A 116 -9.03 -0.86 9.82
C TYR A 116 -9.83 -0.36 8.61
N HIS A 117 -9.55 -0.87 7.41
CA HIS A 117 -10.18 -0.42 6.15
C HIS A 117 -11.67 -0.78 6.09
N THR A 118 -12.05 -2.01 6.45
CA THR A 118 -13.44 -2.49 6.40
C THR A 118 -13.87 -3.06 7.75
N GLY A 119 -14.95 -2.50 8.29
CA GLY A 119 -15.49 -2.90 9.59
C GLY A 119 -16.19 -1.76 10.31
N THR A 120 -16.36 -1.91 11.62
CA THR A 120 -17.09 -0.97 12.47
C THR A 120 -16.24 -0.49 13.62
N PHE A 121 -16.15 0.82 13.80
CA PHE A 121 -15.58 1.42 15.00
C PHE A 121 -16.63 1.61 16.09
N ILE A 122 -16.24 1.31 17.33
CA ILE A 122 -17.00 1.66 18.53
C ILE A 122 -16.16 2.66 19.32
N LEU A 123 -16.67 3.88 19.44
CA LEU A 123 -16.06 4.93 20.25
C LEU A 123 -16.60 4.83 21.67
N ASN A 124 -15.71 4.56 22.62
CA ASN A 124 -16.04 4.54 24.05
C ASN A 124 -15.72 5.90 24.66
N GLU A 125 -16.69 6.43 25.39
CA GLU A 125 -16.61 7.74 26.04
C GLU A 125 -15.50 7.80 27.08
N GLY A 126 -15.23 6.70 27.79
CA GLY A 126 -14.42 6.71 28.99
C GLY A 126 -15.19 7.27 30.20
N ASN A 127 -14.54 8.08 31.04
CA ASN A 127 -15.23 8.80 32.10
C ASN A 127 -14.77 10.27 32.15
N PHE A 128 -15.57 11.10 32.83
CA PHE A 128 -15.34 12.55 32.88
C PHE A 128 -14.05 12.98 33.59
N THR A 129 -13.41 12.12 34.37
CA THR A 129 -12.31 12.56 35.28
C THR A 129 -10.95 11.94 35.00
N SER A 130 -10.88 10.68 34.60
CA SER A 130 -9.61 9.96 34.65
C SER A 130 -9.42 8.84 33.65
N VAL A 131 -10.52 8.28 33.10
CA VAL A 131 -10.42 7.21 32.12
C VAL A 131 -10.48 7.79 30.71
N PRO A 132 -9.41 7.69 29.91
CA PRO A 132 -9.41 8.22 28.55
C PRO A 132 -10.44 7.52 27.68
N SER A 133 -10.90 8.20 26.68
CA SER A 133 -11.70 7.62 25.63
C SER A 133 -10.91 6.54 24.89
N SER A 134 -11.60 5.57 24.31
CA SER A 134 -10.96 4.49 23.56
C SER A 134 -11.74 4.10 22.32
N LEU A 135 -11.06 3.48 21.38
CA LEU A 135 -11.65 2.91 20.18
C LEU A 135 -11.52 1.40 20.18
N ILE A 136 -12.61 0.73 19.83
CA ILE A 136 -12.65 -0.68 19.45
C ILE A 136 -12.96 -0.75 17.95
N PHE A 137 -12.34 -1.68 17.25
CA PHE A 137 -12.65 -1.99 15.86
C PHE A 137 -13.11 -3.44 15.75
N ILE A 138 -14.19 -3.65 15.03
CA ILE A 138 -14.72 -4.97 14.68
C ILE A 138 -14.61 -5.10 13.17
N GLY A 139 -13.70 -5.97 12.71
CA GLY A 139 -13.54 -6.27 11.29
C GLY A 139 -14.73 -7.01 10.71
N ASP A 140 -14.86 -7.02 9.39
CA ASP A 140 -15.92 -7.79 8.70
C ASP A 140 -15.79 -9.31 8.90
N ASP A 141 -14.62 -9.77 9.29
CA ASP A 141 -14.35 -11.17 9.71
C ASP A 141 -14.81 -11.47 11.15
N GLY A 142 -15.37 -10.47 11.86
CA GLY A 142 -15.80 -10.56 13.25
C GLY A 142 -14.68 -10.46 14.27
N GLN A 143 -13.43 -10.24 13.86
CA GLN A 143 -12.32 -10.04 14.80
C GLN A 143 -12.44 -8.70 15.51
N VAL A 144 -12.25 -8.72 16.83
CA VAL A 144 -12.33 -7.52 17.67
C VAL A 144 -10.93 -7.05 18.04
N THR A 145 -10.64 -5.81 17.73
CA THR A 145 -9.41 -5.13 18.15
C THR A 145 -9.74 -4.03 19.14
N GLU A 146 -9.33 -4.21 20.39
CA GLU A 146 -9.48 -3.20 21.43
C GLU A 146 -8.34 -2.19 21.42
N SER A 147 -8.59 -1.00 21.97
CA SER A 147 -7.60 0.06 22.18
C SER A 147 -6.86 0.45 20.90
N VAL A 148 -7.58 0.51 19.79
CA VAL A 148 -7.05 0.74 18.43
C VAL A 148 -6.16 1.99 18.37
N TYR A 149 -6.61 3.11 18.95
CA TYR A 149 -5.84 4.35 18.93
C TYR A 149 -4.50 4.24 19.68
N THR A 150 -4.53 3.69 20.89
CA THR A 150 -3.32 3.55 21.72
C THR A 150 -2.34 2.52 21.13
N LYS A 151 -2.86 1.47 20.46
CA LYS A 151 -2.00 0.52 19.74
C LYS A 151 -1.26 1.17 18.58
N ALA A 152 -1.95 2.02 17.81
CA ALA A 152 -1.33 2.77 16.73
C ALA A 152 -0.41 3.90 17.22
N ASN A 153 -0.65 4.42 18.43
CA ASN A 153 0.03 5.57 19.03
C ASN A 153 0.40 5.30 20.49
N PRO A 154 1.45 4.50 20.78
CA PRO A 154 1.73 3.99 22.13
C PRO A 154 2.01 5.06 23.19
N THR A 155 2.42 6.27 22.79
CA THR A 155 2.73 7.40 23.70
C THR A 155 1.60 8.40 23.87
N ARG A 156 0.43 8.13 23.23
CA ARG A 156 -0.70 9.04 23.17
C ARG A 156 -1.95 8.45 23.80
N LYS A 157 -2.83 9.32 24.25
CA LYS A 157 -4.15 8.97 24.78
C LYS A 157 -5.17 9.94 24.19
N LEU A 158 -6.29 9.42 23.73
CA LEU A 158 -7.43 10.27 23.38
C LEU A 158 -7.84 11.11 24.58
N GLY A 159 -8.46 12.23 24.32
CA GLY A 159 -9.11 13.02 25.35
C GLY A 159 -10.13 12.20 26.16
N ILE A 160 -10.76 12.83 27.09
CA ILE A 160 -11.76 12.22 27.98
C ILE A 160 -13.16 12.60 27.47
N THR A 161 -14.11 11.72 27.64
CA THR A 161 -15.51 11.95 27.27
C THR A 161 -15.67 12.19 25.77
N ALA A 162 -15.27 11.19 24.97
CA ALA A 162 -15.47 11.23 23.53
C ALA A 162 -16.97 11.22 23.21
N GLN A 163 -17.36 12.06 22.25
CA GLN A 163 -18.76 12.30 21.93
C GLN A 163 -19.10 11.95 20.49
N ASP A 164 -18.14 12.12 19.58
CA ASP A 164 -18.42 11.92 18.16
C ASP A 164 -17.15 11.54 17.39
N MET A 165 -17.36 10.86 16.28
CA MET A 165 -16.30 10.48 15.35
C MET A 165 -16.85 10.53 13.93
N CYS A 166 -16.15 11.19 13.02
CA CYS A 166 -16.49 11.19 11.61
C CYS A 166 -15.25 10.94 10.72
N PHE A 167 -15.50 10.57 9.47
CA PHE A 167 -14.47 10.30 8.48
C PHE A 167 -14.58 11.25 7.31
N PHE A 168 -13.45 11.80 6.89
CA PHE A 168 -13.37 12.65 5.70
C PHE A 168 -11.96 12.64 5.11
N GLY A 169 -11.85 12.49 3.79
CA GLY A 169 -10.58 12.62 3.08
C GLY A 169 -9.47 11.69 3.55
N GLY A 170 -9.79 10.42 3.87
CA GLY A 170 -8.83 9.44 4.37
C GLY A 170 -8.39 9.68 5.83
N LYS A 171 -9.08 10.55 6.55
CA LYS A 171 -8.83 10.85 7.97
C LYS A 171 -10.04 10.50 8.81
N ALA A 172 -9.79 10.15 10.07
CA ALA A 172 -10.77 10.06 11.13
C ALA A 172 -10.59 11.21 12.10
N TYR A 173 -11.69 11.82 12.49
CA TYR A 173 -11.77 12.96 13.38
C TYR A 173 -12.55 12.56 14.62
N ILE A 174 -11.92 12.64 15.79
CA ILE A 174 -12.47 12.17 17.06
C ILE A 174 -12.63 13.38 17.99
N LEU A 175 -13.86 13.66 18.37
CA LEU A 175 -14.23 14.78 19.22
C LEU A 175 -14.39 14.32 20.67
N THR A 176 -13.71 15.00 21.60
CA THR A 176 -13.81 14.78 23.05
C THR A 176 -14.21 16.06 23.76
N GLN A 177 -14.84 15.95 24.93
CA GLN A 177 -15.25 17.13 25.72
C GLN A 177 -14.18 17.63 26.64
N ASN A 178 -13.21 16.80 26.99
CA ASN A 178 -12.21 17.12 27.99
C ASN A 178 -10.89 16.39 27.65
N GLY A 179 -9.82 16.87 28.23
CA GLY A 179 -8.48 16.32 28.08
C GLY A 179 -7.48 17.45 27.99
N LYS A 180 -6.51 17.44 28.89
CA LYS A 180 -5.46 18.44 28.93
C LYS A 180 -4.17 17.84 28.42
N LYS A 181 -3.55 18.50 27.47
CA LYS A 181 -2.24 18.09 26.93
C LYS A 181 -1.17 17.98 28.03
N ALA A 182 -1.23 18.84 29.05
CA ALA A 182 -0.36 18.79 30.21
C ALA A 182 -0.50 17.50 31.07
N GLU A 183 -1.62 16.78 30.91
CA GLU A 183 -1.90 15.51 31.58
C GLU A 183 -1.66 14.30 30.67
N GLY A 184 -1.10 14.54 29.46
CA GLY A 184 -0.77 13.51 28.45
C GLY A 184 -1.96 13.04 27.64
N PHE A 185 -3.06 13.80 27.59
CA PHE A 185 -4.20 13.58 26.70
C PHE A 185 -4.04 14.39 25.42
N ASP A 186 -4.58 13.88 24.33
CA ASP A 186 -4.79 14.66 23.12
C ASP A 186 -5.94 15.65 23.33
N GLY A 187 -6.01 16.68 22.46
CA GLY A 187 -6.95 17.80 22.65
C GLY A 187 -8.41 17.46 22.39
N TYR A 188 -9.25 18.49 22.23
CA TYR A 188 -10.68 18.35 21.95
C TYR A 188 -10.95 17.62 20.64
N LEU A 189 -10.15 17.86 19.60
CA LEU A 189 -10.27 17.21 18.32
C LEU A 189 -8.96 16.51 17.99
N THR A 190 -8.99 15.19 17.91
CA THR A 190 -7.87 14.36 17.47
C THR A 190 -8.10 13.90 16.05
N VAL A 191 -7.12 14.06 15.17
CA VAL A 191 -7.16 13.65 13.77
C VAL A 191 -6.17 12.51 13.54
N THR A 192 -6.64 11.43 12.93
CA THR A 192 -5.86 10.25 12.61
C THR A 192 -5.99 9.89 11.14
N ASN A 193 -5.11 9.03 10.63
CA ASN A 193 -5.38 8.32 9.38
C ASN A 193 -6.56 7.35 9.59
N ALA A 194 -7.49 7.31 8.63
CA ALA A 194 -8.73 6.55 8.77
C ALA A 194 -8.53 5.03 8.82
N GLU A 195 -7.50 4.53 8.15
CA GLU A 195 -7.27 3.09 7.98
C GLU A 195 -6.24 2.52 8.94
N THR A 196 -5.32 3.34 9.45
CA THR A 196 -4.26 2.91 10.36
C THR A 196 -4.44 3.43 11.78
N MET A 197 -5.31 4.42 11.99
CA MET A 197 -5.47 5.18 13.24
C MET A 197 -4.20 5.84 13.74
N THR A 198 -3.18 5.97 12.90
CA THR A 198 -1.97 6.74 13.23
C THR A 198 -2.30 8.21 13.39
N TYR A 199 -1.76 8.83 14.43
CA TYR A 199 -1.94 10.25 14.74
C TYR A 199 -1.45 11.15 13.61
N VAL A 200 -2.23 12.16 13.28
CA VAL A 200 -1.88 13.21 12.32
C VAL A 200 -1.70 14.54 13.04
N THR A 201 -2.71 14.99 13.77
CA THR A 201 -2.70 16.23 14.56
C THR A 201 -3.79 16.20 15.63
N ASP A 202 -3.73 17.13 16.56
CA ASP A 202 -4.79 17.39 17.53
C ASP A 202 -4.96 18.90 17.75
N TYR A 203 -6.15 19.29 18.15
CA TYR A 203 -6.51 20.65 18.50
C TYR A 203 -7.01 20.68 19.95
N THR A 204 -6.39 21.55 20.73
CA THR A 204 -6.64 21.65 22.15
C THR A 204 -7.75 22.66 22.48
N ASN A 205 -8.10 22.76 23.76
CA ASN A 205 -9.03 23.79 24.22
C ASN A 205 -8.47 25.22 24.13
N ASP A 206 -7.16 25.39 23.92
CA ASP A 206 -6.60 26.74 23.68
C ASP A 206 -6.93 27.22 22.27
N GLU A 207 -6.90 26.32 21.28
CA GLU A 207 -7.29 26.64 19.90
C GLU A 207 -8.82 26.73 19.73
N PHE A 208 -9.57 25.99 20.56
CA PHE A 208 -11.01 25.99 20.60
C PHE A 208 -11.55 26.60 21.89
N SER A 209 -11.02 27.76 22.30
CA SER A 209 -11.34 28.41 23.58
C SER A 209 -12.83 28.76 23.75
N ASP A 210 -13.57 28.92 22.67
CA ASP A 210 -15.01 29.23 22.68
C ASP A 210 -15.89 28.00 22.92
N LEU A 211 -15.36 26.79 22.68
CA LEU A 211 -16.11 25.55 22.91
C LEU A 211 -16.23 25.22 24.38
N SER A 212 -17.41 24.75 24.76
CA SER A 212 -17.69 24.26 26.11
C SER A 212 -18.46 22.95 26.03
N ALA A 213 -17.81 21.85 26.32
CA ALA A 213 -18.36 20.49 26.22
C ALA A 213 -18.93 20.20 24.81
N PRO A 214 -18.08 20.14 23.77
CA PRO A 214 -18.49 19.83 22.43
C PRO A 214 -19.10 18.44 22.33
N THR A 215 -20.14 18.27 21.46
CA THR A 215 -20.95 17.06 21.44
C THR A 215 -21.08 16.42 20.06
N HIS A 216 -20.98 17.19 18.96
CA HIS A 216 -21.13 16.69 17.61
C HIS A 216 -20.16 17.36 16.66
N LEU A 217 -19.73 16.61 15.66
CA LEU A 217 -18.75 17.02 14.67
C LEU A 217 -19.23 16.65 13.27
N ALA A 218 -19.07 17.57 12.32
CA ALA A 218 -19.23 17.30 10.90
C ALA A 218 -18.09 17.96 10.13
N VAL A 219 -17.22 17.17 9.51
CA VAL A 219 -16.17 17.64 8.61
C VAL A 219 -16.72 17.62 7.19
N VAL A 220 -16.71 18.77 6.51
CA VAL A 220 -17.35 18.95 5.19
C VAL A 220 -16.35 19.23 4.07
N SER A 221 -15.12 19.66 4.42
CA SER A 221 -13.99 19.78 3.50
C SER A 221 -12.68 19.61 4.26
N ALA A 222 -11.54 19.61 3.54
CA ALA A 222 -10.23 19.45 4.14
C ALA A 222 -9.87 20.56 5.15
N ASP A 223 -10.52 21.71 5.01
CA ASP A 223 -10.28 22.96 5.73
C ASP A 223 -11.54 23.48 6.47
N LYS A 224 -12.62 22.67 6.58
CA LYS A 224 -13.83 23.12 7.23
C LYS A 224 -14.54 22.03 8.02
N ALA A 225 -14.80 22.33 9.30
CA ALA A 225 -15.62 21.51 10.18
C ALA A 225 -16.66 22.34 10.93
N TYR A 226 -17.76 21.71 11.28
CA TYR A 226 -18.77 22.25 12.17
C TYR A 226 -18.75 21.47 13.48
N ILE A 227 -18.66 22.19 14.60
CA ILE A 227 -18.64 21.60 15.93
C ILE A 227 -19.81 22.18 16.73
N ARG A 228 -20.65 21.31 17.25
CA ARG A 228 -21.76 21.71 18.12
C ARG A 228 -21.36 21.50 19.58
N ASP A 229 -21.61 22.49 20.41
CA ASP A 229 -21.63 22.37 21.87
C ASP A 229 -23.04 22.59 22.44
N GLY A 230 -23.16 22.72 23.75
CA GLY A 230 -24.43 22.98 24.43
C GLY A 230 -25.06 24.34 24.12
N ARG A 231 -24.36 25.27 23.46
CA ARG A 231 -24.76 26.67 23.25
C ARG A 231 -24.94 27.02 21.79
N ALA A 232 -24.08 26.56 20.90
CA ALA A 232 -24.02 26.98 19.51
C ALA A 232 -23.44 25.91 18.58
N ILE A 233 -23.41 26.21 17.30
CA ILE A 233 -22.62 25.53 16.27
C ILE A 233 -21.49 26.48 15.86
N TYR A 234 -20.29 26.01 15.96
CA TYR A 234 -19.06 26.73 15.62
C TYR A 234 -18.53 26.23 14.28
N VAL A 235 -17.87 27.11 13.56
CA VAL A 235 -17.15 26.79 12.34
C VAL A 235 -15.66 26.80 12.67
N ALA A 236 -14.99 25.73 12.36
CA ALA A 236 -13.53 25.61 12.38
C ALA A 236 -13.05 25.59 10.93
N ASP A 237 -12.21 26.57 10.57
CA ASP A 237 -11.60 26.75 9.23
C ASP A 237 -10.08 26.54 9.31
#